data_48c6441e543504057ffc8fb7b21d8bb0
#
_entry.id   48c6441e543504057ffc8fb7b21d8bb0
#
_cell.length_a   1.000
_cell.length_b   1.000
_cell.length_c   1.000
_cell.angle_alpha   90.00
_cell.angle_beta   90.00
_cell.angle_gamma   90.00
#
_symmetry.space_group_name_H-M   'P 1'
#
loop_
_entity.id
_entity.type
_entity.pdbx_description
1 polymer ?
#
loop_
_entity_poly.entity_id
_entity_poly.type
_entity_poly.pdbx_seq_one_letter_code
_entity_poly.pdbx_strand_id
1 'polypeptide(L)'
;MDFDFSDDAKALREQARKFFDDRAGTAVARASMNGTASFDAALWQAVVDLGWTAARVPEAHGGVGMTSEAACVLAEEAGRSLAPIPLVQTLAATEALIALGTAEQQARWLPGIADGSVVAVTGWAEGATV
;
A
#
# COMPACT_ATOMS: atom_id res chain seq x y z
N MET A 1 -21.05 -8.53 19.07
CA MET A 1 -19.90 -7.83 18.44
C MET A 1 -19.47 -8.71 17.29
N ASP A 2 -19.56 -8.18 16.09
CA ASP A 2 -19.10 -8.88 14.90
C ASP A 2 -17.62 -8.58 14.70
N PHE A 3 -16.79 -9.61 14.65
CA PHE A 3 -15.34 -9.49 14.42
C PHE A 3 -14.95 -9.82 12.97
N ASP A 4 -15.94 -10.01 12.12
CA ASP A 4 -15.71 -10.32 10.72
C ASP A 4 -15.52 -9.04 9.90
N PHE A 5 -14.85 -9.16 8.77
CA PHE A 5 -14.68 -8.05 7.82
C PHE A 5 -16.01 -7.67 7.17
N SER A 6 -16.14 -6.40 6.82
CA SER A 6 -17.27 -5.91 6.03
C SER A 6 -17.36 -6.62 4.67
N ASP A 7 -18.53 -6.62 4.05
CA ASP A 7 -18.70 -7.23 2.73
C ASP A 7 -17.84 -6.53 1.66
N ASP A 8 -17.67 -5.22 1.76
CA ASP A 8 -16.79 -4.45 0.89
C ASP A 8 -15.33 -4.87 1.06
N ALA A 9 -14.86 -5.08 2.29
CA ALA A 9 -13.52 -5.54 2.57
C ALA A 9 -13.30 -6.99 2.09
N LYS A 10 -14.30 -7.85 2.19
CA LYS A 10 -14.26 -9.21 1.63
C LYS A 10 -14.16 -9.19 0.11
N ALA A 11 -14.95 -8.35 -0.56
CA ALA A 11 -14.87 -8.19 -2.02
C ALA A 11 -13.50 -7.65 -2.46
N LEU A 12 -12.97 -6.65 -1.74
CA LEU A 12 -11.61 -6.13 -1.98
C LEU A 12 -10.55 -7.23 -1.79
N ARG A 13 -10.68 -8.07 -0.76
CA ARG A 13 -9.78 -9.20 -0.50
C ARG A 13 -9.74 -10.18 -1.66
N GLU A 14 -10.90 -10.57 -2.17
CA GLU A 14 -10.98 -11.48 -3.31
C GLU A 14 -10.32 -10.89 -4.56
N GLN A 15 -10.57 -9.62 -4.82
CA GLN A 15 -9.95 -8.89 -5.93
C GLN A 15 -8.43 -8.80 -5.77
N ALA A 16 -7.95 -8.42 -4.59
CA ALA A 16 -6.52 -8.30 -4.30
C ALA A 16 -5.82 -9.67 -4.38
N ARG A 17 -6.44 -10.71 -3.83
CA ARG A 17 -5.92 -12.08 -3.89
C ARG A 17 -5.74 -12.54 -5.33
N LYS A 18 -6.77 -12.42 -6.15
CA LYS A 18 -6.69 -12.80 -7.57
C LYS A 18 -5.60 -12.02 -8.29
N PHE A 19 -5.54 -10.72 -8.10
CA PHE A 19 -4.53 -9.86 -8.73
C PHE A 19 -3.10 -10.29 -8.36
N PHE A 20 -2.82 -10.49 -7.07
CA PHE A 20 -1.50 -10.88 -6.62
C PHE A 20 -1.15 -12.32 -6.95
N ASP A 21 -2.10 -13.25 -6.96
CA ASP A 21 -1.87 -14.63 -7.40
C ASP A 21 -1.43 -14.67 -8.86
N ASP A 22 -1.99 -13.81 -9.70
CA ASP A 22 -1.65 -13.72 -11.12
C ASP A 22 -0.33 -12.99 -11.39
N ARG A 23 0.09 -12.06 -10.52
CA ARG A 23 1.18 -11.11 -10.81
C ARG A 23 2.35 -11.13 -9.85
N ALA A 24 2.23 -11.78 -8.72
CA ALA A 24 3.26 -11.87 -7.69
C ALA A 24 3.57 -13.32 -7.34
N GLY A 25 4.23 -13.57 -6.21
CA GLY A 25 4.58 -14.88 -5.74
C GLY A 25 6.08 -15.13 -5.67
N THR A 26 6.48 -16.31 -5.24
CA THR A 26 7.87 -16.61 -4.91
C THR A 26 8.86 -16.45 -6.08
N ALA A 27 8.44 -16.73 -7.30
CA ALA A 27 9.29 -16.55 -8.49
C ALA A 27 9.57 -15.07 -8.75
N VAL A 28 8.55 -14.22 -8.68
CA VAL A 28 8.67 -12.77 -8.85
C VAL A 28 9.50 -12.16 -7.72
N ALA A 29 9.24 -12.58 -6.47
CA ALA A 29 10.00 -12.14 -5.30
C ALA A 29 11.50 -12.48 -5.44
N ARG A 30 11.84 -13.71 -5.84
CA ARG A 30 13.24 -14.13 -6.07
C ARG A 30 13.90 -13.35 -7.22
N ALA A 31 13.18 -13.10 -8.30
CA ALA A 31 13.69 -12.29 -9.41
C ALA A 31 14.01 -10.87 -8.95
N SER A 32 13.15 -10.27 -8.12
CA SER A 32 13.37 -8.95 -7.53
C SER A 32 14.58 -8.95 -6.59
N MET A 33 14.75 -9.96 -5.75
CA MET A 33 15.92 -10.08 -4.85
C MET A 33 17.25 -10.19 -5.60
N ASN A 34 17.26 -10.84 -6.75
CA ASN A 34 18.46 -11.01 -7.59
C ASN A 34 18.68 -9.83 -8.56
N GLY A 35 17.73 -8.93 -8.64
CA GLY A 35 17.80 -7.73 -9.49
C GLY A 35 18.51 -6.56 -8.82
N THR A 36 18.66 -5.47 -9.56
CA THR A 36 19.26 -4.22 -9.08
C THR A 36 18.20 -3.16 -8.73
N ALA A 37 16.95 -3.38 -9.10
CA ALA A 37 15.84 -2.47 -8.81
C ALA A 37 15.40 -2.61 -7.34
N SER A 38 14.99 -1.49 -6.73
CA SER A 38 14.52 -1.47 -5.34
C SER A 38 13.19 -2.20 -5.15
N PHE A 39 12.35 -2.25 -6.20
CA PHE A 39 11.06 -2.93 -6.24
C PHE A 39 10.62 -3.16 -7.70
N ASP A 40 9.55 -3.94 -7.89
CA ASP A 40 8.95 -4.19 -9.20
C ASP A 40 8.09 -2.98 -9.62
N ALA A 41 8.64 -2.14 -10.51
CA ALA A 41 7.99 -0.92 -10.97
C ALA A 41 6.71 -1.20 -11.79
N ALA A 42 6.67 -2.29 -12.56
CA ALA A 42 5.50 -2.65 -13.35
C ALA A 42 4.34 -3.12 -12.45
N LEU A 43 4.64 -3.92 -11.43
CA LEU A 43 3.67 -4.33 -10.43
C LEU A 43 3.18 -3.14 -9.61
N TRP A 44 4.09 -2.22 -9.25
CA TRP A 44 3.73 -0.97 -8.56
C TRP A 44 2.75 -0.14 -9.38
N GLN A 45 3.05 0.11 -10.65
CA GLN A 45 2.16 0.87 -11.53
C GLN A 45 0.79 0.23 -11.64
N ALA A 46 0.72 -1.10 -11.76
CA ALA A 46 -0.55 -1.80 -11.82
C ALA A 46 -1.38 -1.65 -10.52
N VAL A 47 -0.74 -1.59 -9.36
CA VAL A 47 -1.39 -1.30 -8.07
C VAL A 47 -1.89 0.14 -7.99
N VAL A 48 -1.11 1.10 -8.51
CA VAL A 48 -1.51 2.51 -8.65
C VAL A 48 -2.73 2.64 -9.55
N ASP A 49 -2.73 1.98 -10.72
CA ASP A 49 -3.84 2.02 -11.68
C ASP A 49 -5.15 1.44 -11.11
N LEU A 50 -5.04 0.51 -10.14
CA LEU A 50 -6.19 -0.01 -9.39
C LEU A 50 -6.66 0.94 -8.26
N GLY A 51 -5.94 2.04 -8.02
CA GLY A 51 -6.26 3.00 -6.97
C GLY A 51 -5.94 2.53 -5.55
N TRP A 52 -5.14 1.49 -5.38
CA TRP A 52 -4.87 0.94 -4.04
C TRP A 52 -3.93 1.81 -3.21
N THR A 53 -3.09 2.61 -3.85
CA THR A 53 -2.30 3.66 -3.18
C THR A 53 -3.18 4.79 -2.66
N ALA A 54 -4.29 5.08 -3.36
CA ALA A 54 -5.27 6.09 -3.00
C ALA A 54 -6.32 5.59 -1.98
N ALA A 55 -6.35 4.29 -1.68
CA ALA A 55 -7.43 3.67 -0.89
C ALA A 55 -7.68 4.38 0.43
N ARG A 56 -6.64 4.68 1.19
CA ARG A 56 -6.73 5.37 2.49
C ARG A 56 -6.67 6.88 2.44
N VAL A 57 -6.14 7.44 1.35
CA VAL A 57 -6.04 8.90 1.21
C VAL A 57 -7.44 9.51 1.23
N PRO A 58 -7.68 10.57 2.04
CA PRO A 58 -8.97 11.26 2.06
C PRO A 58 -9.34 11.84 0.68
N GLU A 59 -10.63 11.87 0.37
CA GLU A 59 -11.16 12.45 -0.88
C GLU A 59 -10.68 13.89 -1.12
N ALA A 60 -10.57 14.69 -0.05
CA ALA A 60 -10.04 16.05 -0.10
C ALA A 60 -8.60 16.15 -0.67
N HIS A 61 -7.87 15.06 -0.69
CA HIS A 61 -6.50 14.94 -1.20
C HIS A 61 -6.40 14.02 -2.43
N GLY A 62 -7.52 13.76 -3.09
CA GLY A 62 -7.57 12.96 -4.32
C GLY A 62 -7.61 11.44 -4.09
N GLY A 63 -7.89 11.00 -2.89
CA GLY A 63 -8.02 9.59 -2.54
C GLY A 63 -9.46 9.06 -2.58
N VAL A 64 -9.62 7.83 -2.14
CA VAL A 64 -10.92 7.13 -2.06
C VAL A 64 -11.52 7.22 -0.66
N GLY A 65 -10.72 7.45 0.37
CA GLY A 65 -11.18 7.58 1.75
C GLY A 65 -11.74 6.29 2.35
N MET A 66 -11.25 5.14 1.91
CA MET A 66 -11.66 3.83 2.46
C MET A 66 -11.25 3.69 3.93
N THR A 67 -11.85 2.73 4.62
CA THR A 67 -11.54 2.43 6.02
C THR A 67 -10.15 1.82 6.20
N SER A 68 -9.62 1.84 7.42
CA SER A 68 -8.34 1.16 7.75
C SER A 68 -8.41 -0.35 7.51
N GLU A 69 -9.60 -0.93 7.57
CA GLU A 69 -9.86 -2.33 7.23
C GLU A 69 -9.44 -2.65 5.79
N ALA A 70 -9.72 -1.75 4.84
CA ALA A 70 -9.27 -1.91 3.45
C ALA A 70 -7.74 -1.93 3.33
N ALA A 71 -7.04 -1.06 4.06
CA ALA A 71 -5.58 -1.06 4.11
C ALA A 71 -5.03 -2.38 4.67
N CYS A 72 -5.65 -2.93 5.72
CA CYS A 72 -5.27 -4.21 6.31
C CYS A 72 -5.42 -5.35 5.29
N VAL A 73 -6.53 -5.38 4.56
CA VAL A 73 -6.79 -6.39 3.52
C VAL A 73 -5.75 -6.33 2.41
N LEU A 74 -5.44 -5.13 1.91
CA LEU A 74 -4.43 -4.95 0.86
C LEU A 74 -3.03 -5.36 1.34
N ALA A 75 -2.68 -4.99 2.58
CA ALA A 75 -1.40 -5.34 3.19
C ALA A 75 -1.26 -6.86 3.38
N GLU A 76 -2.32 -7.52 3.85
CA GLU A 76 -2.35 -8.97 4.04
C GLU A 76 -2.15 -9.72 2.73
N GLU A 77 -2.87 -9.36 1.66
CA GLU A 77 -2.76 -10.05 0.38
C GLU A 77 -1.44 -9.76 -0.33
N ALA A 78 -0.90 -8.55 -0.24
CA ALA A 78 0.43 -8.23 -0.74
C ALA A 78 1.53 -9.02 -0.01
N GLY A 79 1.42 -9.13 1.32
CA GLY A 79 2.35 -9.93 2.14
C GLY A 79 2.25 -11.43 1.87
N ARG A 80 1.04 -11.96 1.77
CA ARG A 80 0.78 -13.38 1.46
C ARG A 80 1.44 -13.81 0.15
N SER A 81 1.43 -12.95 -0.85
CA SER A 81 1.98 -13.21 -2.17
C SER A 81 3.46 -12.83 -2.31
N LEU A 82 4.08 -12.27 -1.26
CA LEU A 82 5.45 -11.72 -1.30
C LEU A 82 5.63 -10.70 -2.43
N ALA A 83 4.64 -9.83 -2.64
CA ALA A 83 4.67 -8.81 -3.68
C ALA A 83 5.86 -7.85 -3.45
N PRO A 84 6.84 -7.78 -4.37
CA PRO A 84 8.05 -6.98 -4.18
C PRO A 84 7.80 -5.50 -4.52
N ILE A 85 6.87 -4.89 -3.82
CA ILE A 85 6.46 -3.49 -3.95
C ILE A 85 6.33 -2.83 -2.58
N PRO A 86 6.51 -1.51 -2.47
CA PRO A 86 6.44 -0.80 -1.19
C PRO A 86 5.00 -0.46 -0.73
N LEU A 87 3.99 -1.29 -1.07
CA LEU A 87 2.59 -0.99 -0.78
C LEU A 87 2.32 -0.89 0.72
N VAL A 88 2.78 -1.88 1.50
CA VAL A 88 2.56 -1.92 2.96
C VAL A 88 3.20 -0.72 3.64
N GLN A 89 4.43 -0.37 3.25
CA GLN A 89 5.16 0.77 3.79
C GLN A 89 4.45 2.09 3.44
N THR A 90 3.95 2.21 2.21
CA THR A 90 3.23 3.41 1.75
C THR A 90 1.89 3.55 2.46
N LEU A 91 1.13 2.46 2.65
CA LEU A 91 -0.10 2.47 3.44
C LEU A 91 0.17 2.88 4.90
N ALA A 92 1.22 2.35 5.53
CA ALA A 92 1.59 2.74 6.89
C ALA A 92 2.00 4.22 7.00
N ALA A 93 2.77 4.73 6.03
CA ALA A 93 3.13 6.15 5.99
C ALA A 93 1.90 7.05 5.76
N THR A 94 0.96 6.61 4.94
CA THR A 94 -0.32 7.29 4.71
C THR A 94 -1.13 7.40 6.01
N GLU A 95 -1.27 6.32 6.75
CA GLU A 95 -1.94 6.33 8.06
C GLU A 95 -1.26 7.28 9.05
N ALA A 96 0.07 7.28 9.09
CA ALA A 96 0.82 8.20 9.94
C ALA A 96 0.58 9.68 9.57
N LEU A 97 0.55 10.00 8.27
CA LEU A 97 0.24 11.35 7.79
C LEU A 97 -1.19 11.77 8.12
N ILE A 98 -2.15 10.88 7.98
CA ILE A 98 -3.56 11.15 8.31
C ILE A 98 -3.72 11.39 9.82
N ALA A 99 -3.09 10.56 10.65
CA ALA A 99 -3.26 10.61 12.10
C ALA A 99 -2.45 11.71 12.77
N LEU A 100 -1.24 12.00 12.29
CA LEU A 100 -0.25 12.81 12.99
C LEU A 100 0.25 14.02 12.18
N GLY A 101 0.03 14.01 10.86
CA GLY A 101 0.49 15.07 9.97
C GLY A 101 -0.30 16.37 10.16
N THR A 102 0.38 17.52 10.01
CA THR A 102 -0.30 18.81 9.91
C THR A 102 -1.10 18.92 8.62
N ALA A 103 -2.06 19.84 8.55
CA ALA A 103 -2.83 20.10 7.33
C ALA A 103 -1.93 20.42 6.12
N GLU A 104 -0.83 21.15 6.36
CA GLU A 104 0.15 21.49 5.33
C GLU A 104 0.92 20.24 4.84
N GLN A 105 1.34 19.36 5.75
CA GLN A 105 2.00 18.09 5.41
C GLN A 105 1.06 17.16 4.63
N GLN A 106 -0.18 17.05 5.07
CA GLN A 106 -1.19 16.25 4.38
C GLN A 106 -1.43 16.78 2.96
N ALA A 107 -1.67 18.09 2.79
CA ALA A 107 -1.88 18.73 1.50
C ALA A 107 -0.68 18.57 0.55
N ARG A 108 0.54 18.53 1.10
CA ARG A 108 1.77 18.39 0.33
C ARG A 108 1.99 16.97 -0.18
N TRP A 109 1.74 15.95 0.65
CA TRP A 109 2.20 14.60 0.38
C TRP A 109 1.10 13.62 -0.04
N LEU A 110 -0.12 13.73 0.52
CA LEU A 110 -1.18 12.78 0.25
C LEU A 110 -1.61 12.70 -1.22
N PRO A 111 -1.69 13.82 -1.98
CA PRO A 111 -2.03 13.73 -3.39
C PRO A 111 -1.04 12.92 -4.22
N GLY A 112 0.27 13.10 -3.98
CA GLY A 112 1.30 12.35 -4.68
C GLY A 112 1.36 10.87 -4.28
N ILE A 113 0.96 10.54 -3.05
CA ILE A 113 0.78 9.15 -2.64
C ILE A 113 -0.42 8.53 -3.37
N ALA A 114 -1.53 9.27 -3.46
CA ALA A 114 -2.74 8.78 -4.11
C ALA A 114 -2.52 8.46 -5.59
N ASP A 115 -1.82 9.31 -6.32
CA ASP A 115 -1.53 9.12 -7.74
C ASP A 115 -0.29 8.25 -8.02
N GLY A 116 0.39 7.80 -6.97
CA GLY A 116 1.56 6.93 -7.07
C GLY A 116 2.87 7.61 -7.46
N SER A 117 2.89 8.94 -7.64
CA SER A 117 4.11 9.70 -7.94
C SER A 117 5.06 9.81 -6.74
N VAL A 118 4.53 9.59 -5.54
CA VAL A 118 5.29 9.55 -4.28
C VAL A 118 5.20 8.16 -3.66
N VAL A 119 6.34 7.53 -3.47
CA VAL A 119 6.49 6.32 -2.65
C VAL A 119 6.92 6.76 -1.24
N ALA A 120 6.01 6.63 -0.28
CA ALA A 120 6.28 7.00 1.11
C ALA A 120 6.64 5.78 1.94
N VAL A 121 7.59 5.95 2.85
CA VAL A 121 7.99 4.90 3.79
C VAL A 121 8.19 5.50 5.18
N THR A 122 8.03 4.69 6.21
CA THR A 122 8.28 5.09 7.60
C THR A 122 9.65 4.59 8.04
N GLY A 123 10.49 5.50 8.48
CA GLY A 123 11.78 5.16 9.10
C GLY A 123 11.58 4.86 10.59
N TRP A 124 11.87 3.63 11.01
CA TRP A 124 11.69 3.18 12.41
C TRP A 124 12.94 3.33 13.27
N ALA A 125 14.11 3.42 12.65
CA ALA A 125 15.38 3.51 13.37
C ALA A 125 16.35 4.45 12.68
N GLU A 126 17.04 5.25 13.46
CA GLU A 126 18.16 6.09 13.03
C GLU A 126 19.46 5.41 13.48
N GLY A 127 20.17 4.80 12.54
CA GLY A 127 21.46 4.14 12.78
C GLY A 127 21.34 2.63 13.07
N ALA A 128 22.48 1.96 12.99
CA ALA A 128 22.59 0.55 13.34
C ALA A 128 22.56 0.41 14.87
N THR A 129 21.41 0.10 15.43
CA THR A 129 21.34 -0.46 16.78
C THR A 129 21.70 -1.93 16.69
N VAL A 130 22.85 -2.28 17.21
CA VAL A 130 23.24 -3.66 17.48
C VAL A 130 22.46 -4.17 18.69
#